data_262ce636dafae78c1127c723d86702ec
#
_entry.id   262ce636dafae78c1127c723d86702ec
#
_cell.length_a   1.000
_cell.length_b   1.000
_cell.length_c   1.000
_cell.angle_alpha   90.00
_cell.angle_beta   90.00
_cell.angle_gamma   90.00
#
_symmetry.space_group_name_H-M   'P 1'
#
loop_
_entity.id
_entity.type
_entity.pdbx_description
1 polymer ?
#
loop_
_entity_poly.entity_id
_entity_poly.type
_entity_poly.pdbx_seq_one_letter_code
_entity_poly.pdbx_strand_id
1 'polypeptide(L)'
;MLLVAQFLALPCSAEPSAYKQDTRAHNLAHGRVVFTNKCMRCHESGRKGAPVFGDTADWAERLEQPLDTMIGHAINGHGDMPARGDQDISDQDVAAAVAYVVDRTRLIVAEELSTLPPPATGAPADPAGDLSDQAVVQMFLMLYGKDRWR
;
A
#
# COMPACT_ATOMS: atom_id res chain seq x y z
N MET A 1 5.17 -31.49 47.71
CA MET A 1 5.72 -30.33 47.03
C MET A 1 5.37 -30.46 45.56
N LEU A 2 4.28 -29.83 45.11
CA LEU A 2 3.87 -29.78 43.70
C LEU A 2 4.42 -28.48 43.13
N LEU A 3 5.34 -28.58 42.16
CA LEU A 3 5.81 -27.47 41.32
C LEU A 3 4.79 -27.25 40.19
N VAL A 4 4.01 -26.18 40.28
CA VAL A 4 3.15 -25.71 39.19
C VAL A 4 4.03 -24.91 38.26
N ALA A 5 4.34 -25.49 37.10
CA ALA A 5 5.00 -24.77 36.03
C ALA A 5 3.99 -23.79 35.36
N GLN A 6 4.14 -22.50 35.63
CA GLN A 6 3.40 -21.45 34.92
C GLN A 6 4.01 -21.27 33.55
N PHE A 7 3.31 -21.76 32.52
CA PHE A 7 3.56 -21.39 31.12
C PHE A 7 3.08 -19.95 30.94
N LEU A 8 4.00 -19.01 30.92
CA LEU A 8 3.75 -17.66 30.44
C LEU A 8 3.59 -17.71 28.90
N ALA A 9 2.35 -17.74 28.45
CA ALA A 9 2.02 -17.50 27.05
C ALA A 9 2.36 -16.04 26.74
N LEU A 10 3.44 -15.81 26.00
CA LEU A 10 3.74 -14.51 25.42
C LEU A 10 2.67 -14.20 24.36
N PRO A 11 1.98 -13.08 24.45
CA PRO A 11 1.08 -12.66 23.37
C PRO A 11 1.93 -12.41 22.13
N CYS A 12 1.72 -13.18 21.09
CA CYS A 12 2.22 -12.90 19.75
C CYS A 12 1.38 -11.74 19.20
N SER A 13 1.67 -10.53 19.68
CA SER A 13 1.12 -9.32 19.11
C SER A 13 1.90 -9.04 17.82
N ALA A 14 1.45 -9.63 16.73
CA ALA A 14 1.81 -9.16 15.40
C ALA A 14 1.18 -7.78 15.25
N GLU A 15 1.93 -6.74 15.57
CA GLU A 15 1.59 -5.37 15.22
C GLU A 15 1.61 -5.24 13.70
N PRO A 16 0.47 -5.10 13.03
CA PRO A 16 0.49 -5.00 11.59
C PRO A 16 0.95 -3.61 11.17
N SER A 17 2.06 -3.56 10.44
CA SER A 17 2.27 -2.61 9.35
C SER A 17 2.35 -1.10 9.62
N ALA A 18 2.14 -0.58 10.82
CA ALA A 18 2.30 0.86 11.12
C ALA A 18 3.73 1.37 10.86
N TYR A 19 4.72 0.49 10.97
CA TYR A 19 6.13 0.79 10.72
C TYR A 19 6.46 1.04 9.23
N LYS A 20 5.74 0.42 8.32
CA LYS A 20 6.13 0.44 6.90
C LYS A 20 5.98 1.81 6.23
N GLN A 21 5.21 2.73 6.81
CA GLN A 21 4.77 3.91 6.08
C GLN A 21 4.54 5.14 6.98
N ASP A 22 5.47 5.45 7.88
CA ASP A 22 5.37 6.69 8.65
C ASP A 22 5.73 7.90 7.80
N THR A 23 4.71 8.47 7.15
CA THR A 23 4.84 9.67 6.32
C THR A 23 4.98 10.94 7.16
N ARG A 24 4.65 10.90 8.46
CA ARG A 24 4.64 12.06 9.36
C ARG A 24 6.02 12.63 9.67
N ALA A 25 7.07 11.84 9.45
CA ALA A 25 8.45 12.33 9.57
C ALA A 25 8.84 13.33 8.45
N HIS A 26 8.02 13.42 7.40
CA HIS A 26 8.25 14.26 6.24
C HIS A 26 7.32 15.46 6.18
N ASN A 27 7.80 16.55 5.57
CA ASN A 27 6.96 17.73 5.33
C ASN A 27 6.02 17.49 4.14
N LEU A 28 4.81 17.01 4.42
CA LEU A 28 3.83 16.67 3.37
C LEU A 28 3.35 17.89 2.57
N ALA A 29 3.31 19.07 3.17
CA ALA A 29 2.93 20.28 2.46
C ALA A 29 3.99 20.66 1.42
N HIS A 30 5.26 20.58 1.78
CA HIS A 30 6.37 20.73 0.85
C HIS A 30 6.35 19.63 -0.21
N GLY A 31 6.17 18.37 0.21
CA GLY A 31 6.08 17.22 -0.68
C GLY A 31 5.01 17.38 -1.76
N ARG A 32 3.84 17.94 -1.40
CA ARG A 32 2.78 18.29 -2.36
C ARG A 32 3.28 19.25 -3.43
N VAL A 33 3.99 20.29 -3.04
CA VAL A 33 4.51 21.30 -3.99
C VAL A 33 5.53 20.68 -4.94
N VAL A 34 6.47 19.89 -4.39
CA VAL A 34 7.48 19.17 -5.20
C VAL A 34 6.80 18.21 -6.16
N PHE A 35 5.91 17.36 -5.65
CA PHE A 35 5.21 16.36 -6.46
C PHE A 35 4.44 17.02 -7.61
N THR A 36 3.65 18.04 -7.31
CA THR A 36 2.84 18.74 -8.33
C THR A 36 3.71 19.35 -9.43
N ASN A 37 4.83 19.96 -9.07
CA ASN A 37 5.65 20.69 -10.04
C ASN A 37 6.66 19.81 -10.79
N LYS A 38 7.07 18.68 -10.20
CA LYS A 38 8.20 17.89 -10.72
C LYS A 38 7.80 16.47 -11.17
N CYS A 39 6.79 15.88 -10.55
CA CYS A 39 6.46 14.46 -10.72
C CYS A 39 5.16 14.24 -11.51
N MET A 40 4.17 15.15 -11.40
CA MET A 40 2.87 15.05 -12.07
C MET A 40 2.97 14.87 -13.56
N ARG A 41 4.01 15.38 -14.19
CA ARG A 41 4.23 15.23 -15.65
C ARG A 41 4.11 13.76 -16.14
N CYS A 42 4.47 12.81 -15.29
CA CYS A 42 4.37 11.39 -15.61
C CYS A 42 3.25 10.71 -14.81
N HIS A 43 3.09 11.10 -13.54
CA HIS A 43 2.17 10.45 -12.60
C HIS A 43 0.71 10.94 -12.69
N GLU A 44 0.41 11.95 -13.51
CA GLU A 44 -0.96 12.38 -13.77
C GLU A 44 -1.69 11.43 -14.74
N SER A 45 -0.98 10.93 -15.75
CA SER A 45 -1.58 10.18 -16.86
C SER A 45 -0.95 8.81 -17.12
N GLY A 46 -0.12 8.31 -16.22
CA GLY A 46 0.51 7.00 -16.38
C GLY A 46 1.60 6.96 -17.47
N ARG A 47 2.22 8.08 -17.76
CA ARG A 47 3.22 8.19 -18.83
C ARG A 47 4.39 7.24 -18.57
N LYS A 48 4.77 6.44 -19.58
CA LYS A 48 5.82 5.42 -19.49
C LYS A 48 5.57 4.38 -18.39
N GLY A 49 4.31 4.03 -18.13
CA GLY A 49 3.98 3.06 -17.10
C GLY A 49 4.09 3.60 -15.65
N ALA A 50 4.21 4.93 -15.48
CA ALA A 50 4.19 5.52 -14.15
C ALA A 50 2.84 5.27 -13.45
N PRO A 51 2.82 4.88 -12.16
CA PRO A 51 1.56 4.73 -11.44
C PRO A 51 0.82 6.08 -11.38
N VAL A 52 -0.45 6.06 -11.74
CA VAL A 52 -1.28 7.27 -11.76
C VAL A 52 -1.58 7.72 -10.35
N PHE A 53 -1.38 9.01 -10.07
CA PHE A 53 -1.68 9.57 -8.77
C PHE A 53 -3.17 9.48 -8.45
N GLY A 54 -3.49 8.86 -7.33
CA GLY A 54 -4.87 8.65 -6.87
C GLY A 54 -5.55 7.40 -7.44
N ASP A 55 -4.92 6.66 -8.34
CA ASP A 55 -5.40 5.34 -8.76
C ASP A 55 -4.97 4.28 -7.75
N THR A 56 -5.93 3.80 -6.96
CA THR A 56 -5.65 2.86 -5.86
C THR A 56 -5.14 1.52 -6.36
N ALA A 57 -5.54 1.08 -7.55
CA ALA A 57 -5.08 -0.17 -8.15
C ALA A 57 -3.60 -0.09 -8.56
N ASP A 58 -3.18 1.04 -9.14
CA ASP A 58 -1.78 1.26 -9.51
C ASP A 58 -0.85 1.29 -8.29
N TRP A 59 -1.37 1.69 -7.14
CA TRP A 59 -0.59 1.86 -5.91
C TRP A 59 -0.68 0.69 -4.94
N ALA A 60 -1.61 -0.25 -5.11
CA ALA A 60 -1.88 -1.33 -4.15
C ALA A 60 -0.60 -2.09 -3.74
N GLU A 61 0.13 -2.66 -4.69
CA GLU A 61 1.35 -3.42 -4.41
C GLU A 61 2.49 -2.52 -3.88
N ARG A 62 2.51 -1.24 -4.29
CA ARG A 62 3.54 -0.29 -3.84
C ARG A 62 3.36 0.08 -2.39
N LEU A 63 2.12 0.23 -1.94
CA LEU A 63 1.79 0.55 -0.55
C LEU A 63 2.16 -0.57 0.44
N GLU A 64 2.40 -1.79 -0.04
CA GLU A 64 2.93 -2.89 0.77
C GLU A 64 4.44 -2.77 1.05
N GLN A 65 5.15 -1.94 0.29
CA GLN A 65 6.58 -1.73 0.48
C GLN A 65 6.85 -0.72 1.61
N PRO A 66 8.02 -0.83 2.29
CA PRO A 66 8.46 0.22 3.21
C PRO A 66 8.60 1.57 2.50
N LEU A 67 8.27 2.65 3.20
CA LEU A 67 8.38 4.02 2.65
C LEU A 67 9.80 4.32 2.17
N ASP A 68 10.82 3.92 2.93
CA ASP A 68 12.23 4.13 2.56
C ASP A 68 12.62 3.42 1.27
N THR A 69 12.01 2.25 1.00
CA THR A 69 12.21 1.53 -0.27
C THR A 69 11.65 2.34 -1.43
N MET A 70 10.44 2.87 -1.30
CA MET A 70 9.83 3.72 -2.34
C MET A 70 10.60 5.02 -2.54
N ILE A 71 11.09 5.64 -1.47
CA ILE A 71 11.97 6.81 -1.54
C ILE A 71 13.26 6.45 -2.27
N GLY A 72 13.90 5.33 -1.93
CA GLY A 72 15.09 4.84 -2.61
C GLY A 72 14.88 4.61 -4.10
N HIS A 73 13.76 4.01 -4.49
CA HIS A 73 13.38 3.84 -5.90
C HIS A 73 13.24 5.19 -6.62
N ALA A 74 12.62 6.17 -6.00
CA ALA A 74 12.45 7.48 -6.62
C ALA A 74 13.76 8.27 -6.73
N ILE A 75 14.66 8.15 -5.75
CA ILE A 75 15.97 8.80 -5.78
C ILE A 75 16.88 8.19 -6.84
N ASN A 76 16.94 6.86 -6.90
CA ASN A 76 17.90 6.14 -7.74
C ASN A 76 17.35 5.78 -9.12
N GLY A 77 16.03 5.90 -9.31
CA GLY A 77 15.32 5.37 -10.47
C GLY A 77 14.84 3.94 -10.25
N HIS A 78 13.78 3.56 -10.93
CA HIS A 78 13.21 2.22 -10.86
C HIS A 78 12.43 1.88 -12.13
N GLY A 79 12.83 0.80 -12.83
CA GLY A 79 12.24 0.48 -14.13
C GLY A 79 12.38 1.64 -15.12
N ASP A 80 11.28 2.08 -15.69
CA ASP A 80 11.25 3.21 -16.64
C ASP A 80 11.27 4.60 -15.94
N MET A 81 11.20 4.64 -14.63
CA MET A 81 11.32 5.88 -13.86
C MET A 81 12.79 6.28 -13.73
N PRO A 82 13.23 7.40 -14.29
CA PRO A 82 14.60 7.86 -14.10
C PRO A 82 14.84 8.37 -12.67
N ALA A 83 16.10 8.40 -12.26
CA ALA A 83 16.53 8.95 -10.98
C ALA A 83 15.94 10.36 -10.77
N ARG A 84 15.31 10.58 -9.61
CA ARG A 84 14.63 11.85 -9.25
C ARG A 84 13.61 12.33 -10.29
N GLY A 85 13.06 11.42 -11.11
CA GLY A 85 12.14 11.78 -12.19
C GLY A 85 12.81 12.64 -13.27
N ASP A 86 14.13 12.54 -13.47
CA ASP A 86 14.92 13.38 -14.37
C ASP A 86 14.86 14.88 -13.99
N GLN A 87 14.86 15.17 -12.68
CA GLN A 87 14.80 16.52 -12.14
C GLN A 87 16.04 16.82 -11.29
N ASP A 88 16.47 18.07 -11.32
CA ASP A 88 17.51 18.59 -10.42
C ASP A 88 16.86 19.03 -9.10
N ILE A 89 16.65 18.06 -8.21
CA ILE A 89 16.06 18.25 -6.88
C ILE A 89 16.79 17.40 -5.86
N SER A 90 16.75 17.84 -4.59
CA SER A 90 17.42 17.14 -3.51
C SER A 90 16.74 15.80 -3.16
N ASP A 91 17.47 14.89 -2.52
CA ASP A 91 16.91 13.65 -1.98
C ASP A 91 15.82 13.93 -0.95
N GLN A 92 15.95 15.02 -0.19
CA GLN A 92 14.94 15.45 0.77
C GLN A 92 13.64 15.88 0.09
N ASP A 93 13.73 16.58 -1.04
CA ASP A 93 12.56 16.96 -1.84
C ASP A 93 11.86 15.71 -2.40
N VAL A 94 12.63 14.74 -2.92
CA VAL A 94 12.11 13.47 -3.40
C VAL A 94 11.42 12.71 -2.27
N ALA A 95 12.07 12.60 -1.11
CA ALA A 95 11.51 11.91 0.04
C ALA A 95 10.19 12.54 0.50
N ALA A 96 10.12 13.87 0.55
CA ALA A 96 8.89 14.59 0.89
C ALA A 96 7.78 14.35 -0.15
N ALA A 97 8.13 14.34 -1.45
CA ALA A 97 7.17 14.09 -2.52
C ALA A 97 6.61 12.65 -2.47
N VAL A 98 7.45 11.65 -2.26
CA VAL A 98 7.04 10.25 -2.10
C VAL A 98 6.14 10.09 -0.88
N ALA A 99 6.54 10.65 0.27
CA ALA A 99 5.73 10.61 1.48
C ALA A 99 4.34 11.23 1.28
N TYR A 100 4.27 12.36 0.56
CA TYR A 100 2.99 12.99 0.22
C TYR A 100 2.11 12.07 -0.64
N VAL A 101 2.65 11.44 -1.69
CA VAL A 101 1.88 10.54 -2.56
C VAL A 101 1.34 9.35 -1.77
N VAL A 102 2.19 8.74 -0.96
CA VAL A 102 1.82 7.58 -0.12
C VAL A 102 0.72 7.96 0.87
N ASP A 103 0.86 9.08 1.55
CA ASP A 103 -0.15 9.59 2.50
C ASP A 103 -1.50 9.83 1.81
N ARG A 104 -1.50 10.53 0.68
CA ARG A 104 -2.72 10.82 -0.07
C ARG A 104 -3.40 9.58 -0.63
N THR A 105 -2.64 8.66 -1.20
CA THR A 105 -3.21 7.41 -1.74
C THR A 105 -3.84 6.56 -0.63
N ARG A 106 -3.23 6.50 0.55
CA ARG A 106 -3.81 5.80 1.70
C ARG A 106 -5.12 6.40 2.17
N LEU A 107 -5.24 7.73 2.17
CA LEU A 107 -6.49 8.39 2.51
C LEU A 107 -7.59 8.04 1.50
N ILE A 108 -7.26 7.97 0.21
CA ILE A 108 -8.21 7.57 -0.84
C ILE A 108 -8.65 6.11 -0.63
N VAL A 109 -7.70 5.19 -0.40
CA VAL A 109 -8.00 3.78 -0.10
C VAL A 109 -8.90 3.66 1.13
N ALA A 110 -8.62 4.40 2.20
CA ALA A 110 -9.43 4.38 3.41
C ALA A 110 -10.85 4.91 3.17
N GLU A 111 -11.00 5.93 2.33
CA GLU A 111 -12.30 6.46 1.93
C GLU A 111 -13.08 5.44 1.09
N GLU A 112 -12.46 4.83 0.09
CA GLU A 112 -13.07 3.78 -0.73
C GLU A 112 -13.56 2.61 0.14
N LEU A 113 -12.73 2.13 1.07
CA LEU A 113 -13.10 1.05 1.99
C LEU A 113 -14.27 1.44 2.91
N SER A 114 -14.36 2.70 3.34
CA SER A 114 -15.43 3.18 4.21
C SER A 114 -16.79 3.26 3.51
N THR A 115 -16.78 3.39 2.18
CA THR A 115 -17.99 3.45 1.35
C THR A 115 -18.50 2.07 0.94
N LEU A 116 -17.69 1.01 1.11
CA LEU A 116 -18.13 -0.34 0.84
C LEU A 116 -19.21 -0.76 1.85
N PRO A 117 -20.28 -1.45 1.40
CA PRO A 117 -21.23 -2.02 2.34
C PRO A 117 -20.49 -2.98 3.29
N PRO A 118 -20.87 -3.03 4.57
CA PRO A 118 -20.27 -4.00 5.48
C PRO A 118 -20.42 -5.40 4.89
N PRO A 119 -19.42 -6.28 5.06
CA PRO A 119 -19.54 -7.65 4.60
C PRO A 119 -20.86 -8.21 5.13
N ALA A 120 -21.66 -8.82 4.24
CA ALA A 120 -22.97 -9.34 4.61
C ALA A 120 -22.82 -10.23 5.86
N THR A 121 -23.20 -9.71 7.02
CA THR A 121 -23.28 -10.46 8.27
C THR A 121 -24.45 -11.43 8.15
N GLY A 122 -24.27 -12.52 7.43
CA GLY A 122 -25.32 -13.48 7.09
C GLY A 122 -24.84 -14.68 6.30
N ALA A 123 -23.54 -14.84 6.11
CA ALA A 123 -23.05 -16.15 5.78
C ALA A 123 -23.32 -17.03 7.02
N PRO A 124 -24.13 -18.12 6.91
CA PRO A 124 -24.30 -19.04 8.02
C PRO A 124 -22.90 -19.49 8.43
N ALA A 125 -22.58 -19.32 9.70
CA ALA A 125 -21.41 -19.93 10.28
C ALA A 125 -21.54 -21.43 9.96
N ASP A 126 -20.71 -21.92 9.06
CA ASP A 126 -20.66 -23.35 8.74
C ASP A 126 -20.30 -24.08 10.03
N PRO A 127 -21.16 -24.94 10.58
CA PRO A 127 -20.91 -25.61 11.86
C PRO A 127 -19.82 -26.70 11.74
N ALA A 128 -19.20 -26.87 10.59
CA ALA A 128 -18.12 -27.82 10.38
C ALA A 128 -17.11 -27.23 9.39
N GLY A 129 -16.23 -26.38 9.91
CA GLY A 129 -15.21 -25.69 9.16
C GLY A 129 -14.29 -26.56 8.33
N ASP A 130 -14.60 -26.77 7.10
CA ASP A 130 -13.65 -27.01 6.04
C ASP A 130 -13.92 -26.02 4.90
N LEU A 131 -13.46 -24.78 5.11
CA LEU A 131 -13.19 -23.93 3.97
C LEU A 131 -11.92 -24.49 3.33
N SER A 132 -12.11 -25.55 2.50
CA SER A 132 -11.05 -25.98 1.63
C SER A 132 -10.58 -24.75 0.84
N ASP A 133 -9.27 -24.55 0.76
CA ASP A 133 -8.61 -23.48 0.00
C ASP A 133 -9.19 -23.30 -1.41
N GLN A 134 -9.86 -24.33 -1.92
CA GLN A 134 -10.54 -24.33 -3.23
C GLN A 134 -11.78 -23.42 -3.29
N ALA A 135 -12.55 -23.28 -2.21
CA ALA A 135 -13.75 -22.44 -2.24
C ALA A 135 -13.37 -20.95 -2.24
N VAL A 136 -12.33 -20.57 -1.50
CA VAL A 136 -11.78 -19.21 -1.48
C VAL A 136 -11.16 -18.88 -2.84
N VAL A 137 -10.41 -19.79 -3.42
CA VAL A 137 -9.80 -19.64 -4.75
C VAL A 137 -10.88 -19.54 -5.84
N GLN A 138 -11.93 -20.33 -5.79
CA GLN A 138 -13.05 -20.27 -6.75
C GLN A 138 -13.81 -18.95 -6.63
N MET A 139 -14.05 -18.44 -5.43
CA MET A 139 -14.71 -17.15 -5.21
C MET A 139 -13.83 -16.01 -5.71
N PHE A 140 -12.52 -16.07 -5.49
CA PHE A 140 -11.57 -15.08 -5.99
C PHE A 140 -11.51 -15.09 -7.53
N LEU A 141 -11.53 -16.27 -8.16
CA LEU A 141 -11.53 -16.40 -9.62
C LEU A 141 -12.87 -15.95 -10.24
N MET A 142 -13.99 -16.06 -9.55
CA MET A 142 -15.28 -15.52 -10.01
C MET A 142 -15.36 -13.99 -9.89
N LEU A 143 -14.77 -13.42 -8.85
CA LEU A 143 -14.81 -11.97 -8.63
C LEU A 143 -13.79 -11.19 -9.46
N TYR A 144 -12.64 -11.79 -9.75
CA TYR A 144 -11.53 -11.10 -10.41
C TYR A 144 -11.12 -11.63 -11.78
N GLY A 145 -11.80 -12.67 -12.30
CA GLY A 145 -11.65 -13.20 -13.66
C GLY A 145 -10.20 -13.54 -14.09
N LYS A 146 -10.02 -14.60 -14.85
CA LYS A 146 -8.71 -15.07 -15.34
C LYS A 146 -7.98 -14.14 -16.31
N ASP A 147 -8.58 -13.04 -16.73
CA ASP A 147 -8.13 -12.31 -17.92
C ASP A 147 -7.36 -11.01 -17.62
N ARG A 148 -7.00 -10.74 -16.37
CA ARG A 148 -6.32 -9.49 -15.96
C ARG A 148 -4.80 -9.58 -15.88
N TRP A 149 -4.21 -10.74 -16.22
CA TRP A 149 -2.76 -10.98 -16.14
C TRP A 149 -2.14 -11.26 -17.52
N ARG A 150 -2.53 -10.48 -18.55
CA ARG A 150 -1.80 -10.44 -19.83
C ARG A 150 -1.31 -9.06 -20.13
#